data_f674230aaf6ecf892959c5e2d60f8ba5
#
_entry.id   f674230aaf6ecf892959c5e2d60f8ba5
#
_cell.length_a   1.000
_cell.length_b   1.000
_cell.length_c   1.000
_cell.angle_alpha   90.00
_cell.angle_beta   90.00
_cell.angle_gamma   90.00
#
_symmetry.space_group_name_H-M   'P 1'
#
loop_
_entity.id
_entity.type
_entity.pdbx_description
1 polymer ?
#
loop_
_entity_poly.entity_id
_entity_poly.type
_entity_poly.pdbx_seq_one_letter_code
_entity_poly.pdbx_strand_id
1 'polypeptide(L)'
;MTKISLILISVLLVAICAPMMNNADTPELSDLPSYFSWRNIEGIDYTTGIKDQSPAPTCEAYGLCAALETLMQYQLGKRYDPDLSETHLYFSAGGTYEAGYVNLIDAADYLIEHGVPDEGCYPDPHRAYDYPFESLPGWQDRTVKIRGWGWVPHDEEAIKTALIEHGPLIVCLYFGTDFYFYNDGIYSHERGQIAGGHVVAMVGYDDTERCWIMKNSWGSKWGEEGWFRLSYDADLFANWYDRYNEDEVETGIMYISGVYGNLEPQVPRVQIETPVVFHNYYRGREFPTLFRKLPLILEAAPRILGGLQVNVPAENTHTVEFYIDGVKMYTDTEAPFTWDLHTKTGFHTLEARAINNGTISLDIIDFYILMNP
;
A
#
# COMPACT_ATOMS: atom_id res chain seq x y z
N MET A 1 -46.71 22.02 46.97
CA MET A 1 -46.27 22.94 45.92
C MET A 1 -44.74 22.89 45.85
N THR A 2 -44.21 22.04 45.04
CA THR A 2 -42.75 21.86 44.93
C THR A 2 -42.40 22.13 43.46
N LYS A 3 -41.61 23.17 43.25
CA LYS A 3 -41.14 23.59 41.93
C LYS A 3 -40.04 22.67 41.45
N ILE A 4 -40.27 22.02 40.33
CA ILE A 4 -39.25 21.24 39.57
C ILE A 4 -38.58 22.23 38.61
N SER A 5 -37.30 22.52 38.88
CA SER A 5 -36.46 23.27 37.95
C SER A 5 -35.97 22.35 36.83
N LEU A 6 -36.37 22.63 35.60
CA LEU A 6 -35.77 22.04 34.40
C LEU A 6 -34.43 22.72 34.14
N ILE A 7 -33.36 21.95 34.22
CA ILE A 7 -32.03 22.35 33.74
C ILE A 7 -31.99 21.98 32.24
N LEU A 8 -32.05 22.99 31.38
CA LEU A 8 -31.74 22.84 29.97
C LEU A 8 -30.19 22.68 29.83
N ILE A 9 -29.74 21.51 29.48
CA ILE A 9 -28.37 21.31 29.03
C ILE A 9 -28.31 21.69 27.54
N SER A 10 -27.75 22.85 27.26
CA SER A 10 -27.45 23.31 25.92
C SER A 10 -26.21 22.53 25.45
N VAL A 11 -26.40 21.52 24.62
CA VAL A 11 -25.31 20.89 23.88
C VAL A 11 -24.86 21.88 22.81
N LEU A 12 -23.73 22.52 23.03
CA LEU A 12 -23.06 23.36 22.07
C LEU A 12 -22.42 22.43 21.02
N LEU A 13 -23.10 22.22 19.90
CA LEU A 13 -22.50 21.63 18.69
C LEU A 13 -21.46 22.64 18.17
N VAL A 14 -20.21 22.45 18.51
CA VAL A 14 -19.13 23.11 17.78
C VAL A 14 -19.00 22.40 16.44
N ALA A 15 -19.69 22.91 15.46
CA ALA A 15 -19.40 22.60 14.06
C ALA A 15 -18.00 23.19 13.79
N ILE A 16 -17.01 22.33 13.74
CA ILE A 16 -15.72 22.68 13.16
C ILE A 16 -15.99 22.80 11.66
N CYS A 17 -16.38 24.01 11.23
CA CYS A 17 -16.28 24.39 9.83
C CYS A 17 -14.80 24.39 9.49
N ALA A 18 -14.34 23.37 8.76
CA ALA A 18 -13.19 23.57 7.91
C ALA A 18 -13.48 24.81 7.04
N PRO A 19 -12.53 25.72 6.87
CA PRO A 19 -12.77 26.88 6.02
C PRO A 19 -13.13 26.37 4.63
N MET A 20 -14.37 26.63 4.19
CA MET A 20 -14.69 26.59 2.78
C MET A 20 -13.79 27.65 2.14
N MET A 21 -12.77 27.23 1.44
CA MET A 21 -12.03 28.13 0.56
C MET A 21 -13.02 28.68 -0.45
N ASN A 22 -13.19 29.98 -0.44
CA ASN A 22 -13.97 30.69 -1.43
C ASN A 22 -13.38 30.40 -2.82
N ASN A 23 -14.23 30.10 -3.79
CA ASN A 23 -13.92 29.96 -5.22
C ASN A 23 -13.43 31.30 -5.82
N ALA A 24 -12.27 31.78 -5.45
CA ALA A 24 -11.72 33.02 -5.97
C ALA A 24 -10.20 33.10 -5.90
N ASP A 25 -9.44 32.04 -5.93
CA ASP A 25 -8.01 32.11 -6.20
C ASP A 25 -7.52 30.70 -6.60
N THR A 26 -7.74 30.30 -7.85
CA THR A 26 -6.82 29.34 -8.48
C THR A 26 -5.50 30.08 -8.59
N PRO A 27 -4.39 29.59 -7.97
CA PRO A 27 -3.10 30.24 -8.12
C PRO A 27 -2.74 30.29 -9.61
N GLU A 28 -2.33 31.48 -10.09
CA GLU A 28 -1.75 31.56 -11.43
C GLU A 28 -0.40 30.81 -11.43
N LEU A 29 0.07 30.32 -12.57
CA LEU A 29 1.33 29.58 -12.75
C LEU A 29 2.53 30.23 -12.04
N SER A 30 2.50 31.56 -11.85
CA SER A 30 3.51 32.34 -11.14
C SER A 30 3.54 32.09 -9.62
N ASP A 31 2.51 31.45 -9.05
CA ASP A 31 2.36 31.30 -7.59
C ASP A 31 2.67 29.86 -7.11
N LEU A 32 2.85 28.90 -8.01
CA LEU A 32 3.23 27.55 -7.62
C LEU A 32 4.74 27.53 -7.23
N PRO A 33 5.08 26.82 -6.12
CA PRO A 33 6.49 26.68 -5.75
C PRO A 33 7.26 25.90 -6.82
N SER A 34 8.53 26.22 -7.03
CA SER A 34 9.39 25.49 -7.97
C SER A 34 9.79 24.09 -7.50
N TYR A 35 9.47 23.75 -6.27
CA TYR A 35 9.65 22.42 -5.67
C TYR A 35 8.53 22.15 -4.69
N PHE A 36 7.96 20.98 -4.78
CA PHE A 36 6.98 20.49 -3.81
C PHE A 36 7.11 18.96 -3.61
N SER A 37 7.02 18.50 -2.37
CA SER A 37 7.06 17.07 -2.09
C SER A 37 6.34 16.72 -0.79
N TRP A 38 5.46 15.77 -0.83
CA TRP A 38 4.82 15.17 0.34
C TRP A 38 5.82 14.49 1.28
N ARG A 39 7.04 14.23 0.80
CA ARG A 39 8.17 13.77 1.60
C ARG A 39 8.80 14.86 2.46
N ASN A 40 8.40 16.11 2.29
CA ASN A 40 8.93 17.22 3.07
C ASN A 40 7.95 18.39 3.13
N ILE A 41 6.89 18.25 3.90
CA ILE A 41 5.99 19.34 4.22
C ILE A 41 6.42 19.90 5.59
N GLU A 42 6.99 21.10 5.59
CA GLU A 42 7.52 21.74 6.81
C GLU A 42 8.48 20.86 7.64
N GLY A 43 9.28 20.04 6.95
CA GLY A 43 10.23 19.13 7.58
C GLY A 43 9.68 17.75 7.97
N ILE A 44 8.42 17.48 7.68
CA ILE A 44 7.77 16.18 7.93
C ILE A 44 7.60 15.42 6.62
N ASP A 45 8.06 14.17 6.60
CA ASP A 45 7.75 13.21 5.54
C ASP A 45 6.42 12.52 5.87
N TYR A 46 5.38 12.84 5.09
CA TYR A 46 4.06 12.23 5.25
C TYR A 46 3.87 10.98 4.39
N THR A 47 4.86 10.57 3.62
CA THR A 47 4.78 9.31 2.87
C THR A 47 5.11 8.13 3.76
N THR A 48 4.52 6.96 3.45
CA THR A 48 4.81 5.71 4.15
C THR A 48 6.01 4.98 3.53
N GLY A 49 6.47 3.93 4.20
CA GLY A 49 7.55 3.07 3.70
C GLY A 49 7.28 2.51 2.30
N ILE A 50 8.33 2.07 1.63
CA ILE A 50 8.21 1.40 0.33
C ILE A 50 7.77 -0.04 0.52
N LYS A 51 6.70 -0.42 -0.17
CA LYS A 51 6.14 -1.76 -0.19
C LYS A 51 6.60 -2.53 -1.45
N ASP A 52 6.39 -3.84 -1.47
CA ASP A 52 6.73 -4.71 -2.59
C ASP A 52 5.50 -5.54 -3.00
N GLN A 53 4.91 -5.21 -4.14
CA GLN A 53 3.75 -5.92 -4.69
C GLN A 53 4.08 -7.29 -5.30
N SER A 54 5.37 -7.59 -5.46
CA SER A 54 5.80 -8.81 -6.17
C SER A 54 5.34 -10.09 -5.45
N PRO A 55 4.85 -11.09 -6.18
CA PRO A 55 4.78 -11.16 -7.64
C PRO A 55 3.42 -10.77 -8.24
N ALA A 56 2.54 -10.13 -7.49
CA ALA A 56 1.16 -9.87 -7.89
C ALA A 56 1.00 -8.60 -8.75
N PRO A 57 0.13 -8.60 -9.76
CA PRO A 57 -0.15 -7.43 -10.60
C PRO A 57 -1.19 -6.51 -9.93
N THR A 58 -0.86 -5.96 -8.77
CA THR A 58 -1.77 -5.20 -7.88
C THR A 58 -1.43 -3.72 -7.79
N CYS A 59 -0.71 -3.18 -8.76
CA CYS A 59 -0.15 -1.83 -8.73
C CYS A 59 -1.21 -0.72 -8.51
N GLU A 60 -2.44 -0.89 -9.00
CA GLU A 60 -3.52 0.07 -8.83
C GLU A 60 -3.87 0.25 -7.34
N ALA A 61 -3.97 -0.85 -6.61
CA ALA A 61 -4.23 -0.82 -5.18
C ALA A 61 -3.05 -0.20 -4.41
N TYR A 62 -1.81 -0.53 -4.79
CA TYR A 62 -0.62 0.06 -4.17
C TYR A 62 -0.53 1.58 -4.40
N GLY A 63 -0.86 2.06 -5.60
CA GLY A 63 -0.91 3.50 -5.89
C GLY A 63 -1.98 4.22 -5.07
N LEU A 64 -3.19 3.65 -4.97
CA LEU A 64 -4.29 4.19 -4.18
C LEU A 64 -3.98 4.20 -2.68
N CYS A 65 -3.51 3.09 -2.13
CA CYS A 65 -3.15 2.99 -0.71
C CYS A 65 -2.00 3.95 -0.36
N ALA A 66 -0.98 4.08 -1.20
CA ALA A 66 0.12 5.02 -0.96
C ALA A 66 -0.35 6.48 -0.86
N ALA A 67 -1.28 6.90 -1.72
CA ALA A 67 -1.89 8.23 -1.65
C ALA A 67 -2.75 8.40 -0.38
N LEU A 68 -3.57 7.38 -0.08
CA LEU A 68 -4.47 7.37 1.06
C LEU A 68 -3.69 7.43 2.39
N GLU A 69 -2.67 6.62 2.55
CA GLU A 69 -1.79 6.57 3.72
C GLU A 69 -1.08 7.92 3.96
N THR A 70 -0.62 8.57 2.89
CA THR A 70 -0.02 9.92 2.98
C THR A 70 -1.03 10.93 3.51
N LEU A 71 -2.25 10.93 2.97
CA LEU A 71 -3.31 11.84 3.40
C LEU A 71 -3.77 11.56 4.83
N MET A 72 -3.80 10.30 5.28
CA MET A 72 -4.09 9.93 6.66
C MET A 72 -3.10 10.58 7.63
N GLN A 73 -1.80 10.45 7.36
CA GLN A 73 -0.74 11.04 8.18
C GLN A 73 -0.82 12.57 8.19
N TYR A 74 -1.04 13.18 7.01
CA TYR A 74 -1.18 14.63 6.90
C TYR A 74 -2.38 15.16 7.68
N GLN A 75 -3.54 14.51 7.57
CA GLN A 75 -4.76 14.90 8.28
C GLN A 75 -4.59 14.84 9.81
N LEU A 76 -3.79 13.91 10.31
CA LEU A 76 -3.47 13.80 11.74
C LEU A 76 -2.30 14.68 12.16
N GLY A 77 -1.62 15.32 11.22
CA GLY A 77 -0.45 16.19 11.49
C GLY A 77 0.74 15.44 12.10
N LYS A 78 0.85 14.13 11.86
CA LYS A 78 1.94 13.32 12.43
C LYS A 78 2.26 12.12 11.54
N ARG A 79 3.51 11.67 11.63
CA ARG A 79 3.94 10.40 11.07
C ARG A 79 3.61 9.24 12.03
N TYR A 80 2.99 8.18 11.52
CA TYR A 80 2.71 6.96 12.28
C TYR A 80 2.73 5.70 11.41
N ASP A 81 3.10 5.84 10.14
CA ASP A 81 3.27 4.79 9.13
C ASP A 81 2.05 3.84 9.07
N PRO A 82 0.86 4.32 8.66
CA PRO A 82 -0.29 3.46 8.43
C PRO A 82 0.04 2.43 7.36
N ASP A 83 -0.56 1.26 7.48
CA ASP A 83 -0.36 0.13 6.58
C ASP A 83 -1.73 -0.42 6.17
N LEU A 84 -2.21 -0.01 4.99
CA LEU A 84 -3.49 -0.42 4.44
C LEU A 84 -3.32 -1.67 3.58
N SER A 85 -4.36 -2.51 3.51
CA SER A 85 -4.33 -3.74 2.75
C SER A 85 -4.61 -3.52 1.26
N GLU A 86 -3.57 -3.45 0.47
CA GLU A 86 -3.66 -3.39 -0.98
C GLU A 86 -4.37 -4.64 -1.55
N THR A 87 -4.08 -5.77 -0.98
CA THR A 87 -4.66 -7.05 -1.40
C THR A 87 -6.16 -7.08 -1.18
N HIS A 88 -6.64 -6.58 -0.03
CA HIS A 88 -8.07 -6.42 0.21
C HIS A 88 -8.71 -5.51 -0.83
N LEU A 89 -8.13 -4.33 -1.08
CA LEU A 89 -8.66 -3.36 -2.04
C LEU A 89 -8.74 -3.98 -3.44
N TYR A 90 -7.65 -4.60 -3.89
CA TYR A 90 -7.56 -5.21 -5.21
C TYR A 90 -8.64 -6.25 -5.47
N PHE A 91 -8.76 -7.26 -4.61
CA PHE A 91 -9.72 -8.35 -4.82
C PHE A 91 -11.15 -7.94 -4.56
N SER A 92 -11.39 -7.12 -3.54
CA SER A 92 -12.75 -6.68 -3.19
C SER A 92 -13.32 -5.71 -4.22
N ALA A 93 -12.48 -4.95 -4.92
CA ALA A 93 -12.88 -4.10 -6.03
C ALA A 93 -13.02 -4.85 -7.38
N GLY A 94 -12.88 -6.18 -7.38
CA GLY A 94 -13.09 -7.03 -8.55
C GLY A 94 -11.84 -7.36 -9.35
N GLY A 95 -10.65 -7.04 -8.84
CA GLY A 95 -9.39 -7.48 -9.42
C GLY A 95 -9.24 -9.00 -9.35
N THR A 96 -8.56 -9.58 -10.31
CA THR A 96 -8.22 -11.01 -10.33
C THR A 96 -6.82 -11.19 -10.92
N TYR A 97 -6.12 -12.22 -10.50
CA TYR A 97 -4.81 -12.53 -11.09
C TYR A 97 -4.90 -12.93 -12.57
N GLU A 98 -6.01 -13.49 -12.99
CA GLU A 98 -6.23 -13.84 -14.39
C GLU A 98 -6.37 -12.60 -15.27
N ALA A 99 -7.10 -11.58 -14.79
CA ALA A 99 -7.20 -10.29 -15.46
C ALA A 99 -5.88 -9.52 -15.43
N GLY A 100 -5.10 -9.65 -14.33
CA GLY A 100 -3.83 -8.99 -14.15
C GLY A 100 -3.94 -7.48 -13.87
N TYR A 101 -5.13 -7.02 -13.48
CA TYR A 101 -5.40 -5.65 -13.06
C TYR A 101 -6.74 -5.56 -12.30
N VAL A 102 -6.94 -4.47 -11.57
CA VAL A 102 -8.25 -3.98 -11.12
C VAL A 102 -8.56 -2.68 -11.85
N ASN A 103 -9.82 -2.46 -12.23
CA ASN A 103 -10.18 -1.16 -12.80
C ASN A 103 -10.02 -0.07 -11.73
N LEU A 104 -9.26 0.98 -12.04
CA LEU A 104 -8.93 2.05 -11.10
C LEU A 104 -10.18 2.80 -10.60
N ILE A 105 -11.19 2.97 -11.47
CA ILE A 105 -12.49 3.55 -11.12
C ILE A 105 -13.22 2.66 -10.11
N ASP A 106 -13.28 1.35 -10.37
CA ASP A 106 -13.94 0.41 -9.46
C ASP A 106 -13.26 0.37 -8.10
N ALA A 107 -11.93 0.44 -8.08
CA ALA A 107 -11.17 0.48 -6.82
C ALA A 107 -11.42 1.80 -6.05
N ALA A 108 -11.49 2.93 -6.74
CA ALA A 108 -11.81 4.22 -6.13
C ALA A 108 -13.26 4.28 -5.64
N ASP A 109 -14.22 3.75 -6.39
CA ASP A 109 -15.61 3.65 -5.98
C ASP A 109 -15.78 2.69 -4.79
N TYR A 110 -15.03 1.57 -4.78
CA TYR A 110 -14.98 0.68 -3.62
C TYR A 110 -14.49 1.40 -2.36
N LEU A 111 -13.47 2.27 -2.48
CA LEU A 111 -13.00 3.10 -1.36
C LEU A 111 -14.08 4.07 -0.85
N ILE A 112 -14.96 4.58 -1.71
CA ILE A 112 -16.10 5.43 -1.29
C ILE A 112 -17.13 4.60 -0.53
N GLU A 113 -17.52 3.45 -1.07
CA GLU A 113 -18.62 2.66 -0.53
C GLU A 113 -18.23 1.84 0.70
N HIS A 114 -17.09 1.17 0.65
CA HIS A 114 -16.67 0.18 1.64
C HIS A 114 -15.43 0.61 2.42
N GLY A 115 -14.46 1.26 1.76
CA GLY A 115 -13.16 1.57 2.32
C GLY A 115 -12.20 0.38 2.31
N VAL A 116 -11.00 0.61 2.81
CA VAL A 116 -9.95 -0.38 2.92
C VAL A 116 -9.51 -0.52 4.37
N PRO A 117 -9.40 -1.73 4.93
CA PRO A 117 -8.87 -1.95 6.27
C PRO A 117 -7.33 -1.89 6.27
N ASP A 118 -6.74 -1.93 7.47
CA ASP A 118 -5.31 -2.12 7.61
C ASP A 118 -4.87 -3.54 7.20
N GLU A 119 -3.58 -3.68 6.88
CA GLU A 119 -2.95 -4.91 6.40
C GLU A 119 -3.16 -6.09 7.36
N GLY A 120 -3.18 -5.86 8.67
CA GLY A 120 -3.43 -6.91 9.64
C GLY A 120 -4.80 -7.57 9.58
N CYS A 121 -5.76 -6.99 8.82
CA CYS A 121 -7.06 -7.61 8.56
C CYS A 121 -7.06 -8.54 7.36
N TYR A 122 -6.20 -8.26 6.39
CA TYR A 122 -6.14 -8.97 5.12
C TYR A 122 -4.74 -8.82 4.53
N PRO A 123 -3.77 -9.58 5.06
CA PRO A 123 -2.38 -9.43 4.69
C PRO A 123 -2.09 -9.89 3.26
N ASP A 124 -1.09 -9.27 2.63
CA ASP A 124 -0.57 -9.73 1.37
C ASP A 124 0.26 -11.01 1.57
N PRO A 125 -0.18 -12.16 1.06
CA PRO A 125 0.55 -13.41 1.20
C PRO A 125 1.71 -13.53 0.21
N HIS A 126 1.98 -12.52 -0.62
CA HIS A 126 2.96 -12.58 -1.70
C HIS A 126 2.75 -13.78 -2.64
N ARG A 127 1.48 -14.10 -2.93
CA ARG A 127 1.09 -15.20 -3.81
C ARG A 127 0.67 -14.69 -5.18
N ALA A 128 1.09 -15.37 -6.22
CA ALA A 128 0.61 -15.10 -7.57
C ALA A 128 -0.77 -15.76 -7.87
N TYR A 129 -1.20 -16.79 -7.10
CA TYR A 129 -2.35 -17.62 -7.52
C TYR A 129 -3.01 -18.32 -6.35
N ASP A 130 -3.85 -17.88 -5.60
CA ASP A 130 -4.79 -18.56 -4.72
C ASP A 130 -5.45 -17.57 -3.75
N TYR A 131 -6.26 -16.71 -4.30
CA TYR A 131 -7.11 -15.83 -3.54
C TYR A 131 -8.58 -16.06 -3.94
N PRO A 132 -9.52 -15.97 -3.03
CA PRO A 132 -9.59 -15.00 -1.95
C PRO A 132 -9.29 -15.56 -0.57
N PHE A 133 -8.51 -14.83 0.25
CA PHE A 133 -8.45 -14.94 1.69
C PHE A 133 -9.71 -14.28 2.27
N GLU A 134 -10.24 -14.76 3.39
CA GLU A 134 -11.34 -14.08 4.08
C GLU A 134 -10.76 -13.03 5.05
N SER A 135 -11.22 -11.79 4.92
CA SER A 135 -10.89 -10.74 5.87
C SER A 135 -11.27 -11.13 7.30
N LEU A 136 -10.49 -10.72 8.28
CA LEU A 136 -10.84 -10.95 9.70
C LEU A 136 -12.23 -10.38 10.02
N PRO A 137 -13.02 -11.08 10.87
CA PRO A 137 -14.31 -10.56 11.32
C PRO A 137 -14.17 -9.15 11.94
N GLY A 138 -15.06 -8.24 11.57
CA GLY A 138 -15.03 -6.85 12.04
C GLY A 138 -14.08 -5.92 11.29
N TRP A 139 -13.52 -6.34 10.16
CA TRP A 139 -12.66 -5.51 9.33
C TRP A 139 -13.29 -4.18 8.94
N GLN A 140 -14.63 -4.12 8.79
CA GLN A 140 -15.37 -2.91 8.44
C GLN A 140 -15.18 -1.77 9.46
N ASP A 141 -14.96 -2.11 10.73
CA ASP A 141 -14.73 -1.13 11.79
C ASP A 141 -13.30 -0.55 11.73
N ARG A 142 -12.44 -1.13 10.90
CA ARG A 142 -11.02 -0.77 10.74
C ARG A 142 -10.75 -0.04 9.43
N THR A 143 -11.79 0.29 8.65
CA THR A 143 -11.64 0.85 7.31
C THR A 143 -11.39 2.35 7.28
N VAL A 144 -10.64 2.75 6.27
CA VAL A 144 -10.48 4.13 5.82
C VAL A 144 -11.15 4.28 4.46
N LYS A 145 -11.83 5.41 4.26
CA LYS A 145 -12.64 5.72 3.09
C LYS A 145 -12.24 7.07 2.49
N ILE A 146 -12.65 7.29 1.25
CA ILE A 146 -12.60 8.59 0.58
C ILE A 146 -14.01 9.13 0.33
N ARG A 147 -14.13 10.45 0.12
CA ARG A 147 -15.41 11.08 -0.25
C ARG A 147 -15.59 11.19 -1.75
N GLY A 148 -14.50 11.17 -2.49
CA GLY A 148 -14.53 11.31 -3.94
C GLY A 148 -13.15 11.17 -4.55
N TRP A 149 -13.16 11.13 -5.86
CA TRP A 149 -11.97 11.10 -6.73
C TRP A 149 -12.28 11.86 -8.02
N GLY A 150 -11.27 12.14 -8.81
CA GLY A 150 -11.43 12.75 -10.13
C GLY A 150 -10.15 12.67 -10.95
N TRP A 151 -10.29 12.99 -12.25
CA TRP A 151 -9.18 12.98 -13.17
C TRP A 151 -8.48 14.33 -13.24
N VAL A 152 -7.18 14.31 -13.44
CA VAL A 152 -6.32 15.48 -13.62
C VAL A 152 -5.89 15.55 -15.09
N PRO A 153 -6.03 16.69 -15.78
CA PRO A 153 -5.55 16.84 -17.15
C PRO A 153 -4.05 16.58 -17.28
N HIS A 154 -3.59 16.08 -18.45
CA HIS A 154 -2.16 15.97 -18.79
C HIS A 154 -1.56 17.37 -19.08
N ASP A 155 -1.57 18.20 -18.07
CA ASP A 155 -1.06 19.55 -18.10
C ASP A 155 -0.18 19.78 -16.86
N GLU A 156 1.01 20.31 -17.04
CA GLU A 156 2.01 20.44 -15.98
C GLU A 156 1.49 21.29 -14.81
N GLU A 157 0.77 22.38 -15.11
CA GLU A 157 0.20 23.27 -14.09
C GLU A 157 -0.95 22.57 -13.33
N ALA A 158 -1.83 21.89 -14.08
CA ALA A 158 -2.94 21.15 -13.48
C ALA A 158 -2.45 20.02 -12.56
N ILE A 159 -1.40 19.29 -12.97
CA ILE A 159 -0.80 18.22 -12.15
C ILE A 159 -0.18 18.79 -10.88
N LYS A 160 0.62 19.87 -10.97
CA LYS A 160 1.23 20.54 -9.82
C LYS A 160 0.18 21.06 -8.84
N THR A 161 -0.86 21.70 -9.37
CA THR A 161 -1.98 22.21 -8.58
C THR A 161 -2.68 21.07 -7.86
N ALA A 162 -3.02 20.00 -8.56
CA ALA A 162 -3.68 18.84 -7.97
C ALA A 162 -2.84 18.16 -6.89
N LEU A 163 -1.52 18.06 -7.08
CA LEU A 163 -0.59 17.53 -6.06
C LEU A 163 -0.63 18.33 -4.76
N ILE A 164 -0.75 19.65 -4.86
CA ILE A 164 -0.80 20.54 -3.69
C ILE A 164 -2.17 20.51 -3.04
N GLU A 165 -3.25 20.58 -3.83
CA GLU A 165 -4.61 20.72 -3.32
C GLU A 165 -5.23 19.41 -2.82
N HIS A 166 -4.91 18.29 -3.48
CA HIS A 166 -5.59 17.02 -3.23
C HIS A 166 -4.71 15.97 -2.55
N GLY A 167 -3.38 16.09 -2.65
CA GLY A 167 -2.47 15.08 -2.11
C GLY A 167 -1.71 14.33 -3.21
N PRO A 168 -1.04 13.22 -2.89
CA PRO A 168 -0.42 12.39 -3.90
C PRO A 168 -1.42 11.94 -4.97
N LEU A 169 -0.96 11.91 -6.22
CA LEU A 169 -1.76 11.49 -7.37
C LEU A 169 -1.48 10.03 -7.71
N ILE A 170 -2.50 9.32 -8.12
CA ILE A 170 -2.39 7.96 -8.66
C ILE A 170 -2.17 8.08 -10.16
N VAL A 171 -1.06 7.57 -10.65
CA VAL A 171 -0.63 7.79 -12.03
C VAL A 171 -0.47 6.48 -12.76
N CYS A 172 -1.22 6.33 -13.85
CA CYS A 172 -1.04 5.27 -14.82
C CYS A 172 0.04 5.67 -15.82
N LEU A 173 1.03 4.83 -16.02
CA LEU A 173 2.11 5.10 -16.97
C LEU A 173 2.49 3.86 -17.77
N TYR A 174 2.99 4.07 -18.97
CA TYR A 174 3.70 3.04 -19.71
C TYR A 174 5.17 3.04 -19.28
N PHE A 175 5.78 1.88 -19.22
CA PHE A 175 7.20 1.76 -18.93
C PHE A 175 7.91 0.86 -19.92
N GLY A 176 9.18 1.17 -20.19
CA GLY A 176 10.01 0.37 -21.06
C GLY A 176 10.72 -0.76 -20.32
N THR A 177 11.32 -1.68 -21.07
CA THR A 177 12.12 -2.77 -20.50
C THR A 177 13.37 -2.28 -19.77
N ASP A 178 13.83 -1.07 -20.05
CA ASP A 178 14.92 -0.37 -19.35
C ASP A 178 14.54 0.04 -17.93
N PHE A 179 13.26 0.27 -17.65
CA PHE A 179 12.77 0.66 -16.33
C PHE A 179 13.02 -0.41 -15.26
N TYR A 180 13.03 -1.69 -15.61
CA TYR A 180 13.38 -2.76 -14.67
C TYR A 180 14.79 -2.61 -14.09
N PHE A 181 15.68 -1.92 -14.82
CA PHE A 181 17.09 -1.71 -14.46
C PHE A 181 17.37 -0.27 -14.01
N TYR A 182 16.33 0.55 -13.88
CA TYR A 182 16.49 1.88 -13.32
C TYR A 182 17.09 1.81 -11.92
N ASN A 183 18.09 2.65 -11.66
CA ASN A 183 18.79 2.69 -10.38
C ASN A 183 18.87 4.11 -9.82
N ASP A 184 19.12 5.10 -10.65
CA ASP A 184 19.18 6.52 -10.27
C ASP A 184 18.97 7.45 -11.47
N GLY A 185 18.87 8.76 -11.20
CA GLY A 185 18.75 9.81 -12.21
C GLY A 185 17.31 10.10 -12.61
N ILE A 186 17.12 10.87 -13.67
CA ILE A 186 15.80 11.21 -14.18
C ILE A 186 15.44 10.23 -15.30
N TYR A 187 14.42 9.43 -15.07
CA TYR A 187 13.96 8.44 -16.05
C TYR A 187 13.21 9.12 -17.19
N SER A 188 13.64 8.83 -18.41
CA SER A 188 12.87 8.97 -19.63
C SER A 188 13.15 7.72 -20.46
N HIS A 189 12.14 7.04 -20.96
CA HIS A 189 12.34 5.81 -21.71
C HIS A 189 13.22 6.06 -22.95
N GLU A 190 14.44 5.54 -22.93
CA GLU A 190 15.42 5.75 -23.99
C GLU A 190 15.66 4.51 -24.85
N ARG A 191 15.44 3.32 -24.30
CA ARG A 191 15.84 2.05 -24.93
C ARG A 191 14.90 0.90 -24.62
N GLY A 192 14.72 0.03 -25.59
CA GLY A 192 13.94 -1.18 -25.44
C GLY A 192 12.53 -1.02 -25.98
N GLN A 193 11.66 -1.92 -25.58
CA GLN A 193 10.24 -1.91 -25.96
C GLN A 193 9.43 -1.46 -24.74
N ILE A 194 8.26 -0.91 -24.98
CA ILE A 194 7.27 -0.74 -23.91
C ILE A 194 6.95 -2.11 -23.34
N ALA A 195 7.17 -2.28 -22.04
CA ALA A 195 6.99 -3.55 -21.36
C ALA A 195 5.55 -3.75 -20.87
N GLY A 196 4.86 -2.65 -20.51
CA GLY A 196 3.48 -2.72 -20.03
C GLY A 196 3.00 -1.39 -19.45
N GLY A 197 1.82 -1.44 -18.84
CA GLY A 197 1.27 -0.40 -18.00
C GLY A 197 1.64 -0.63 -16.52
N HIS A 198 1.74 0.44 -15.77
CA HIS A 198 2.01 0.40 -14.33
C HIS A 198 1.31 1.57 -13.63
N VAL A 199 0.92 1.36 -12.38
CA VAL A 199 0.32 2.41 -11.56
C VAL A 199 1.23 2.69 -10.36
N VAL A 200 1.51 3.97 -10.14
CA VAL A 200 2.39 4.45 -9.08
C VAL A 200 1.79 5.67 -8.39
N ALA A 201 2.32 6.09 -7.26
CA ALA A 201 1.93 7.35 -6.63
C ALA A 201 2.93 8.46 -6.97
N MET A 202 2.44 9.59 -7.53
CA MET A 202 3.20 10.81 -7.70
C MET A 202 3.09 11.63 -6.42
N VAL A 203 4.21 11.95 -5.80
CA VAL A 203 4.25 12.62 -4.50
C VAL A 203 4.87 14.01 -4.52
N GLY A 204 5.29 14.49 -5.68
CA GLY A 204 5.91 15.80 -5.78
C GLY A 204 6.52 16.09 -7.14
N TYR A 205 7.21 17.22 -7.22
CA TYR A 205 7.91 17.68 -8.43
C TYR A 205 9.11 18.57 -8.08
N ASP A 206 10.01 18.72 -9.05
CA ASP A 206 11.16 19.62 -9.01
C ASP A 206 11.34 20.30 -10.37
N ASP A 207 11.08 21.61 -10.43
CA ASP A 207 11.23 22.41 -11.66
C ASP A 207 12.69 22.65 -12.05
N THR A 208 13.59 22.62 -11.07
CA THR A 208 15.03 22.78 -11.35
C THR A 208 15.57 21.56 -12.08
N GLU A 209 15.15 20.38 -11.65
CA GLU A 209 15.51 19.09 -12.24
C GLU A 209 14.55 18.72 -13.40
N ARG A 210 13.40 19.40 -13.56
CA ARG A 210 12.32 19.10 -14.50
C ARG A 210 11.81 17.67 -14.38
N CYS A 211 11.40 17.28 -13.16
CA CYS A 211 10.96 15.92 -12.91
C CYS A 211 9.80 15.83 -11.90
N TRP A 212 9.01 14.79 -12.06
CA TRP A 212 8.05 14.30 -11.09
C TRP A 212 8.73 13.35 -10.10
N ILE A 213 8.35 13.40 -8.83
CA ILE A 213 8.85 12.51 -7.77
C ILE A 213 7.83 11.41 -7.56
N MET A 214 8.23 10.16 -7.78
CA MET A 214 7.35 9.02 -7.86
C MET A 214 7.68 7.97 -6.79
N LYS A 215 6.65 7.42 -6.14
CA LYS A 215 6.75 6.28 -5.23
C LYS A 215 6.37 5.01 -5.97
N ASN A 216 7.30 4.05 -6.05
CA ASN A 216 7.04 2.74 -6.65
C ASN A 216 6.66 1.69 -5.59
N SER A 217 6.20 0.54 -6.06
CA SER A 217 5.79 -0.62 -5.27
C SER A 217 6.58 -1.89 -5.60
N TRP A 218 7.87 -1.76 -5.93
CA TRP A 218 8.77 -2.86 -6.30
C TRP A 218 9.87 -3.12 -5.26
N GLY A 219 9.59 -2.75 -4.00
CA GLY A 219 10.53 -2.89 -2.90
C GLY A 219 11.64 -1.84 -2.89
N SER A 220 12.27 -1.67 -1.73
CA SER A 220 13.31 -0.65 -1.52
C SER A 220 14.66 -0.94 -2.19
N LYS A 221 14.83 -2.14 -2.77
CA LYS A 221 16.06 -2.51 -3.51
C LYS A 221 16.05 -2.04 -4.97
N TRP A 222 14.91 -1.61 -5.48
CA TRP A 222 14.76 -1.10 -6.83
C TRP A 222 14.88 0.43 -6.86
N GLY A 223 15.47 0.98 -7.92
CA GLY A 223 15.57 2.41 -8.16
C GLY A 223 16.28 3.17 -7.03
N GLU A 224 15.85 4.38 -6.75
CA GLU A 224 16.34 5.24 -5.67
C GLU A 224 15.67 4.83 -4.33
N GLU A 225 16.03 3.65 -3.80
CA GLU A 225 15.42 3.07 -2.59
C GLU A 225 13.90 2.89 -2.70
N GLY A 226 13.41 2.46 -3.87
CA GLY A 226 11.99 2.27 -4.17
C GLY A 226 11.31 3.50 -4.78
N TRP A 227 12.04 4.60 -4.94
CA TRP A 227 11.59 5.82 -5.59
C TRP A 227 12.17 5.95 -6.99
N PHE A 228 11.59 6.83 -7.80
CA PHE A 228 12.16 7.26 -9.06
C PHE A 228 11.74 8.67 -9.41
N ARG A 229 12.52 9.30 -10.28
CA ARG A 229 12.22 10.62 -10.84
C ARG A 229 11.88 10.46 -12.30
N LEU A 230 10.69 10.91 -12.69
CA LEU A 230 10.21 10.86 -14.08
C LEU A 230 10.38 12.21 -14.73
N SER A 231 11.02 12.29 -15.90
CA SER A 231 11.15 13.54 -16.65
C SER A 231 9.78 14.13 -17.00
N TYR A 232 9.64 15.46 -16.92
CA TYR A 232 8.46 16.16 -17.47
C TYR A 232 8.27 15.91 -18.96
N ASP A 233 9.37 15.74 -19.67
CA ASP A 233 9.38 15.53 -21.13
C ASP A 233 9.18 14.05 -21.52
N ALA A 234 9.01 13.14 -20.52
CA ALA A 234 8.70 11.76 -20.78
C ALA A 234 7.23 11.61 -21.19
N ASP A 235 6.98 11.24 -22.42
CA ASP A 235 5.63 10.92 -22.94
C ASP A 235 5.25 9.48 -22.53
N LEU A 236 5.12 9.28 -21.21
CA LEU A 236 4.85 7.95 -20.63
C LEU A 236 3.55 7.87 -19.86
N PHE A 237 2.84 8.98 -19.64
CA PHE A 237 1.53 8.92 -19.01
C PHE A 237 0.57 8.14 -19.89
N ALA A 238 -0.02 7.09 -19.30
CA ALA A 238 -1.00 6.27 -19.98
C ALA A 238 -2.38 6.88 -19.86
N ASN A 239 -3.16 6.80 -20.92
CA ASN A 239 -4.59 7.09 -20.83
C ASN A 239 -5.31 5.93 -20.16
N TRP A 240 -6.32 6.23 -19.37
CA TRP A 240 -7.23 5.23 -18.80
C TRP A 240 -8.52 5.18 -19.63
N TYR A 241 -8.99 3.99 -19.93
CA TYR A 241 -10.24 3.79 -20.65
C TYR A 241 -11.34 3.44 -19.65
N ASP A 242 -12.39 4.26 -19.62
CA ASP A 242 -13.60 3.92 -18.88
C ASP A 242 -14.29 2.73 -19.58
N ARG A 243 -14.38 1.59 -18.90
CA ARG A 243 -15.06 0.41 -19.44
C ARG A 243 -16.56 0.57 -19.59
N TYR A 244 -17.15 1.58 -18.96
CA TYR A 244 -18.57 1.88 -19.05
C TYR A 244 -18.89 2.90 -20.16
N ASN A 245 -17.87 3.59 -20.63
CA ASN A 245 -17.98 4.55 -21.72
C ASN A 245 -16.75 4.46 -22.63
N GLU A 246 -16.76 3.51 -23.55
CA GLU A 246 -15.65 3.19 -24.45
C GLU A 246 -15.19 4.38 -25.33
N ASP A 247 -16.02 5.44 -25.43
CA ASP A 247 -15.71 6.64 -26.20
C ASP A 247 -14.98 7.71 -25.37
N GLU A 248 -14.89 7.57 -24.04
CA GLU A 248 -14.18 8.49 -23.17
C GLU A 248 -12.82 7.93 -22.75
N VAL A 249 -11.77 8.65 -23.15
CA VAL A 249 -10.39 8.37 -22.77
C VAL A 249 -10.03 9.32 -21.65
N GLU A 250 -9.83 8.77 -20.46
CA GLU A 250 -9.39 9.52 -19.30
C GLU A 250 -7.86 9.66 -19.26
N THR A 251 -7.40 10.65 -18.54
CA THR A 251 -5.96 11.00 -18.54
C THR A 251 -5.07 9.99 -17.83
N GLY A 252 -5.63 9.05 -17.06
CA GLY A 252 -4.87 8.12 -16.24
C GLY A 252 -4.13 8.75 -15.05
N ILE A 253 -4.40 10.02 -14.73
CA ILE A 253 -3.92 10.70 -13.54
C ILE A 253 -5.13 11.00 -12.65
N MET A 254 -5.21 10.33 -11.50
CA MET A 254 -6.34 10.42 -10.59
C MET A 254 -5.93 11.08 -9.26
N TYR A 255 -6.77 11.95 -8.72
CA TYR A 255 -6.69 12.39 -7.34
C TYR A 255 -7.80 11.75 -6.50
N ILE A 256 -7.56 11.60 -5.20
CA ILE A 256 -8.56 11.22 -4.21
C ILE A 256 -8.77 12.36 -3.23
N SER A 257 -9.93 12.42 -2.57
CA SER A 257 -10.25 13.52 -1.66
C SER A 257 -11.10 13.08 -0.48
N GLY A 258 -10.96 13.82 0.63
CA GLY A 258 -11.82 13.71 1.78
C GLY A 258 -11.67 12.40 2.54
N VAL A 259 -10.44 12.06 2.93
CA VAL A 259 -10.13 10.85 3.71
C VAL A 259 -10.82 10.87 5.07
N TYR A 260 -11.49 9.77 5.44
CA TYR A 260 -12.18 9.61 6.72
C TYR A 260 -12.32 8.15 7.12
N GLY A 261 -12.77 7.89 8.35
CA GLY A 261 -12.93 6.57 8.91
C GLY A 261 -12.00 6.33 10.08
N ASN A 262 -11.50 5.13 10.25
CA ASN A 262 -10.58 4.80 11.33
C ASN A 262 -9.13 5.11 10.94
N LEU A 263 -8.76 6.39 10.99
CA LEU A 263 -7.45 6.86 10.52
C LEU A 263 -6.28 6.34 11.37
N GLU A 264 -6.51 5.97 12.63
CA GLU A 264 -5.49 5.46 13.54
C GLU A 264 -6.06 4.32 14.38
N PRO A 265 -6.30 3.16 13.79
CA PRO A 265 -6.84 2.02 14.51
C PRO A 265 -5.87 1.59 15.64
N GLN A 266 -6.40 1.45 16.86
CA GLN A 266 -5.66 0.93 18.01
C GLN A 266 -5.64 -0.59 17.97
N VAL A 267 -4.99 -1.14 16.96
CA VAL A 267 -4.90 -2.57 16.71
C VAL A 267 -3.46 -3.06 16.93
N PRO A 268 -3.25 -4.33 17.24
CA PRO A 268 -1.91 -4.88 17.22
C PRO A 268 -1.35 -4.86 15.79
N ARG A 269 -0.04 -4.69 15.66
CA ARG A 269 0.68 -4.86 14.39
C ARG A 269 1.53 -6.11 14.49
N VAL A 270 1.68 -6.81 13.38
CA VAL A 270 2.48 -8.02 13.31
C VAL A 270 3.05 -8.16 11.91
N GLN A 271 4.31 -8.59 11.82
CA GLN A 271 4.98 -8.83 10.55
C GLN A 271 5.92 -10.04 10.67
N ILE A 272 5.86 -10.93 9.71
CA ILE A 272 6.81 -12.05 9.62
C ILE A 272 8.07 -11.55 8.91
N GLU A 273 9.13 -11.30 9.66
CA GLU A 273 10.42 -10.90 9.08
C GLU A 273 11.25 -12.08 8.57
N THR A 274 11.00 -13.26 9.10
CA THR A 274 11.71 -14.49 8.68
C THR A 274 10.73 -15.65 8.72
N PRO A 275 10.56 -16.41 7.62
CA PRO A 275 11.29 -16.34 6.35
C PRO A 275 10.86 -15.16 5.47
N VAL A 276 11.70 -14.76 4.53
CA VAL A 276 11.44 -13.69 3.55
C VAL A 276 11.16 -14.30 2.18
N VAL A 277 10.18 -13.75 1.44
CA VAL A 277 9.88 -14.15 0.07
C VAL A 277 11.12 -14.06 -0.84
N PHE A 278 11.21 -14.91 -1.85
CA PHE A 278 12.35 -15.06 -2.76
C PHE A 278 13.69 -15.46 -2.11
N HIS A 279 13.72 -15.71 -0.80
CA HIS A 279 14.93 -16.12 -0.07
C HIS A 279 14.96 -17.62 0.16
N ASN A 280 16.16 -18.17 0.34
CA ASN A 280 16.37 -19.58 0.67
C ASN A 280 17.19 -19.70 1.95
N TYR A 281 16.90 -20.72 2.72
CA TYR A 281 17.52 -20.93 4.04
C TYR A 281 18.11 -22.34 4.15
N TYR A 282 19.33 -22.41 4.68
CA TYR A 282 19.99 -23.65 5.05
C TYR A 282 20.42 -23.60 6.51
N ARG A 283 19.82 -24.42 7.35
CA ARG A 283 20.07 -24.46 8.80
C ARG A 283 20.03 -23.06 9.44
N GLY A 284 18.98 -22.32 9.18
CA GLY A 284 18.76 -20.97 9.72
C GLY A 284 19.60 -19.86 9.08
N ARG A 285 20.42 -20.15 8.07
CA ARG A 285 21.20 -19.13 7.35
C ARG A 285 20.68 -18.94 5.94
N GLU A 286 20.51 -17.70 5.54
CA GLU A 286 20.15 -17.35 4.17
C GLU A 286 21.25 -17.76 3.19
N PHE A 287 20.89 -18.24 2.00
CA PHE A 287 21.80 -18.54 0.91
C PHE A 287 21.22 -18.13 -0.45
N PRO A 288 22.06 -17.83 -1.46
CA PRO A 288 21.61 -17.39 -2.78
C PRO A 288 20.71 -18.39 -3.47
N THR A 289 19.75 -17.90 -4.26
CA THR A 289 18.81 -18.72 -5.03
C THR A 289 19.54 -19.53 -6.10
N LEU A 290 19.64 -20.84 -5.92
CA LEU A 290 20.33 -21.76 -6.85
C LEU A 290 19.43 -22.27 -7.99
N PHE A 291 18.11 -22.04 -7.95
CA PHE A 291 17.13 -22.63 -8.86
C PHE A 291 16.17 -21.60 -9.46
N ARG A 292 16.53 -21.07 -10.63
CA ARG A 292 15.74 -20.08 -11.38
C ARG A 292 14.68 -20.67 -12.34
N LYS A 293 14.29 -21.92 -12.26
CA LYS A 293 13.44 -22.58 -13.26
C LYS A 293 12.18 -23.27 -12.71
N LEU A 294 11.68 -22.85 -11.58
CA LEU A 294 10.39 -23.35 -11.07
C LEU A 294 9.25 -22.38 -11.45
N PRO A 295 7.99 -22.84 -11.50
CA PRO A 295 6.83 -21.96 -11.72
C PRO A 295 6.82 -20.77 -10.76
N LEU A 296 6.33 -19.63 -11.21
CA LEU A 296 6.40 -18.32 -10.52
C LEU A 296 5.96 -18.38 -9.04
N ILE A 297 4.92 -19.15 -8.75
CA ILE A 297 4.41 -19.37 -7.37
C ILE A 297 5.45 -20.03 -6.46
N LEU A 298 6.18 -20.99 -7.00
CA LEU A 298 7.24 -21.67 -6.25
C LEU A 298 8.54 -20.88 -6.22
N GLU A 299 8.65 -19.80 -7.02
CA GLU A 299 9.82 -18.91 -7.00
C GLU A 299 9.74 -17.89 -5.88
N ALA A 300 8.54 -17.40 -5.54
CA ALA A 300 8.35 -16.43 -4.47
C ALA A 300 8.47 -17.06 -3.07
N ALA A 301 7.96 -18.28 -2.89
CA ALA A 301 7.99 -18.96 -1.59
C ALA A 301 9.42 -19.24 -1.11
N PRO A 302 9.79 -18.82 0.10
CA PRO A 302 11.06 -19.17 0.72
C PRO A 302 11.27 -20.68 0.77
N ARG A 303 12.48 -21.15 0.46
CA ARG A 303 12.83 -22.57 0.55
C ARG A 303 13.72 -22.82 1.75
N ILE A 304 13.29 -23.71 2.63
CA ILE A 304 13.94 -23.99 3.90
C ILE A 304 14.50 -25.40 3.88
N LEU A 305 15.80 -25.51 4.10
CA LEU A 305 16.53 -26.77 4.26
C LEU A 305 17.09 -26.85 5.67
N GLY A 306 16.47 -27.64 6.54
CA GLY A 306 16.78 -27.71 7.96
C GLY A 306 15.93 -26.77 8.81
N GLY A 307 16.29 -26.58 10.08
CA GLY A 307 15.57 -25.70 10.99
C GLY A 307 15.70 -24.22 10.63
N LEU A 308 14.67 -23.44 10.91
CA LEU A 308 14.64 -21.97 10.79
C LEU A 308 13.97 -21.40 12.03
N GLN A 309 14.55 -20.36 12.62
CA GLN A 309 13.85 -19.54 13.60
C GLN A 309 13.02 -18.49 12.87
N VAL A 310 11.73 -18.51 13.12
CA VAL A 310 10.80 -17.46 12.68
C VAL A 310 10.98 -16.27 13.60
N ASN A 311 11.09 -15.07 13.03
CA ASN A 311 11.13 -13.81 13.77
C ASN A 311 9.93 -12.96 13.38
N VAL A 312 9.19 -12.48 14.39
CA VAL A 312 7.93 -11.76 14.22
C VAL A 312 7.93 -10.53 15.12
N PRO A 313 8.44 -9.38 14.65
CA PRO A 313 8.19 -8.12 15.34
C PRO A 313 6.69 -7.86 15.41
N ALA A 314 6.24 -7.44 16.57
CA ALA A 314 4.84 -7.08 16.78
C ALA A 314 4.74 -5.92 17.78
N GLU A 315 3.76 -5.06 17.54
CA GLU A 315 3.48 -3.89 18.36
C GLU A 315 2.07 -3.96 18.95
N ASN A 316 1.84 -3.26 20.04
CA ASN A 316 0.56 -3.22 20.73
C ASN A 316 -0.01 -4.61 21.07
N THR A 317 0.85 -5.56 21.37
CA THR A 317 0.48 -6.93 21.77
C THR A 317 1.41 -7.48 22.83
N HIS A 318 0.92 -8.45 23.59
CA HIS A 318 1.70 -9.26 24.52
C HIS A 318 1.65 -10.74 24.15
N THR A 319 1.02 -11.08 23.02
CA THR A 319 0.84 -12.48 22.62
C THR A 319 0.88 -12.59 21.11
N VAL A 320 1.75 -13.46 20.61
CA VAL A 320 1.77 -13.88 19.21
C VAL A 320 1.54 -15.38 19.12
N GLU A 321 0.56 -15.78 18.34
CA GLU A 321 0.26 -17.17 18.05
C GLU A 321 0.75 -17.55 16.67
N PHE A 322 1.41 -18.70 16.53
CA PHE A 322 1.93 -19.23 15.28
C PHE A 322 1.10 -20.40 14.79
N TYR A 323 0.75 -20.38 13.51
CA TYR A 323 -0.05 -21.42 12.86
C TYR A 323 0.69 -21.94 11.62
N ILE A 324 0.54 -23.22 11.34
CA ILE A 324 0.93 -23.88 10.09
C ILE A 324 -0.30 -24.51 9.47
N ASP A 325 -0.60 -24.16 8.23
CA ASP A 325 -1.76 -24.67 7.48
C ASP A 325 -3.07 -24.56 8.29
N GLY A 326 -3.25 -23.44 9.00
CA GLY A 326 -4.41 -23.16 9.85
C GLY A 326 -4.42 -23.89 11.20
N VAL A 327 -3.39 -24.69 11.52
CA VAL A 327 -3.26 -25.40 12.80
C VAL A 327 -2.33 -24.63 13.73
N LYS A 328 -2.82 -24.26 14.92
CA LYS A 328 -2.01 -23.59 15.93
C LYS A 328 -0.88 -24.48 16.43
N MET A 329 0.34 -24.01 16.29
CA MET A 329 1.58 -24.73 16.66
C MET A 329 2.21 -24.21 17.94
N TYR A 330 2.22 -22.89 18.14
CA TYR A 330 2.93 -22.26 19.26
C TYR A 330 2.25 -20.97 19.69
N THR A 331 2.49 -20.54 20.91
CA THR A 331 2.10 -19.22 21.44
C THR A 331 3.30 -18.65 22.18
N ASP A 332 3.71 -17.44 21.78
CA ASP A 332 4.77 -16.68 22.45
C ASP A 332 4.14 -15.49 23.18
N THR A 333 4.55 -15.26 24.43
CA THR A 333 4.05 -14.18 25.28
C THR A 333 5.14 -13.21 25.73
N GLU A 334 6.36 -13.39 25.21
CA GLU A 334 7.53 -12.58 25.56
C GLU A 334 8.25 -12.09 24.31
N ALA A 335 8.33 -10.77 24.12
CA ALA A 335 9.09 -10.19 23.03
C ALA A 335 10.62 -10.34 23.26
N PRO A 336 11.43 -10.54 22.20
CA PRO A 336 11.05 -10.62 20.79
C PRO A 336 10.34 -11.93 20.48
N PHE A 337 9.21 -11.83 19.75
CA PHE A 337 8.40 -13.01 19.43
C PHE A 337 9.11 -13.85 18.37
N THR A 338 9.44 -15.08 18.76
CA THR A 338 10.18 -16.01 17.91
C THR A 338 9.68 -17.44 18.05
N TRP A 339 9.87 -18.23 17.02
CA TRP A 339 9.50 -19.64 17.04
C TRP A 339 10.44 -20.48 16.20
N ASP A 340 10.93 -21.61 16.76
CA ASP A 340 11.70 -22.58 16.00
C ASP A 340 10.76 -23.41 15.11
N LEU A 341 10.79 -23.12 13.81
CA LEU A 341 9.90 -23.70 12.81
C LEU A 341 10.19 -25.20 12.62
N HIS A 342 9.22 -26.04 12.95
CA HIS A 342 9.24 -27.47 12.74
C HIS A 342 7.95 -27.93 12.08
N THR A 343 8.03 -28.38 10.80
CA THR A 343 6.92 -28.97 10.09
C THR A 343 7.42 -30.01 9.08
N LYS A 344 6.51 -30.71 8.42
CA LYS A 344 6.84 -31.76 7.45
C LYS A 344 7.45 -31.15 6.18
N THR A 345 8.12 -31.97 5.37
CA THR A 345 8.54 -31.60 4.03
C THR A 345 7.32 -31.31 3.17
N GLY A 346 7.33 -30.21 2.40
CA GLY A 346 6.24 -29.80 1.55
C GLY A 346 6.04 -28.30 1.52
N PHE A 347 4.98 -27.90 0.84
CA PHE A 347 4.51 -26.52 0.80
C PHE A 347 3.59 -26.27 1.99
N HIS A 348 3.78 -25.16 2.66
CA HIS A 348 3.05 -24.76 3.86
C HIS A 348 2.77 -23.27 3.88
N THR A 349 1.75 -22.89 4.65
CA THR A 349 1.45 -21.51 5.03
C THR A 349 1.79 -21.31 6.49
N LEU A 350 2.64 -20.35 6.82
CA LEU A 350 2.87 -19.83 8.15
C LEU A 350 1.96 -18.61 8.36
N GLU A 351 1.26 -18.58 9.50
CA GLU A 351 0.48 -17.43 9.92
C GLU A 351 0.93 -17.03 11.34
N ALA A 352 1.15 -15.73 11.55
CA ALA A 352 1.41 -15.13 12.85
C ALA A 352 0.24 -14.23 13.23
N ARG A 353 -0.37 -14.45 14.40
CA ARG A 353 -1.47 -13.65 14.95
C ARG A 353 -1.04 -12.90 16.18
N ALA A 354 -1.02 -11.58 16.11
CA ALA A 354 -0.89 -10.71 17.28
C ALA A 354 -2.27 -10.47 17.89
N ILE A 355 -2.38 -10.61 19.21
CA ILE A 355 -3.65 -10.54 19.93
C ILE A 355 -3.54 -9.48 21.04
N ASN A 356 -4.48 -8.53 21.05
CA ASN A 356 -4.61 -7.53 22.11
C ASN A 356 -6.09 -7.28 22.43
N ASN A 357 -6.50 -7.57 23.68
CA ASN A 357 -7.87 -7.32 24.17
C ASN A 357 -8.98 -7.83 23.25
N GLY A 358 -8.78 -8.99 22.61
CA GLY A 358 -9.74 -9.58 21.67
C GLY A 358 -9.66 -9.06 20.24
N THR A 359 -8.85 -8.04 19.97
CA THR A 359 -8.51 -7.60 18.62
C THR A 359 -7.35 -8.44 18.10
N ILE A 360 -7.45 -8.88 16.87
CA ILE A 360 -6.45 -9.72 16.20
C ILE A 360 -5.94 -9.00 14.97
N SER A 361 -4.64 -9.03 14.77
CA SER A 361 -4.02 -8.76 13.48
C SER A 361 -3.15 -9.95 13.10
N LEU A 362 -3.06 -10.23 11.81
CA LEU A 362 -2.29 -11.37 11.34
C LEU A 362 -1.39 -10.98 10.16
N ASP A 363 -0.35 -11.76 9.99
CA ASP A 363 0.49 -11.76 8.81
C ASP A 363 0.73 -13.20 8.37
N ILE A 364 0.87 -13.42 7.06
CA ILE A 364 1.00 -14.75 6.48
C ILE A 364 2.10 -14.81 5.43
N ILE A 365 2.77 -15.95 5.36
CA ILE A 365 3.73 -16.24 4.32
C ILE A 365 3.68 -17.72 3.92
N ASP A 366 3.75 -17.97 2.63
CA ASP A 366 3.93 -19.32 2.10
C ASP A 366 5.41 -19.67 2.03
N PHE A 367 5.74 -20.92 2.33
CA PHE A 367 7.11 -21.40 2.29
C PHE A 367 7.18 -22.89 1.91
N TYR A 368 8.36 -23.35 1.56
CA TYR A 368 8.60 -24.74 1.20
C TYR A 368 9.70 -25.36 2.07
N ILE A 369 9.39 -26.45 2.77
CA ILE A 369 10.38 -27.27 3.48
C ILE A 369 10.93 -28.33 2.54
N LEU A 370 12.22 -28.24 2.21
CA LEU A 370 12.93 -29.21 1.36
C LEU A 370 13.36 -30.44 2.14
N MET A 371 13.86 -30.29 3.36
CA MET A 371 14.19 -31.36 4.28
C MET A 371 14.01 -30.89 5.72
N ASN A 372 13.41 -31.73 6.56
CA ASN A 372 13.37 -31.53 7.99
C ASN A 372 14.72 -31.90 8.63
N PRO A 373 15.16 -31.19 9.70
CA PRO A 373 16.40 -31.52 10.40
C PRO A 373 16.36 -32.90 11.07
#